data_e53226081274bd1a8d894d020efc1dc2
#
_entry.id   e53226081274bd1a8d894d020efc1dc2
#
_cell.length_a   1.000
_cell.length_b   1.000
_cell.length_c   1.000
_cell.angle_alpha   90.00
_cell.angle_beta   90.00
_cell.angle_gamma   90.00
#
_symmetry.space_group_name_H-M   'P 1'
#
loop_
_entity.id
_entity.type
_entity.pdbx_description
1 polymer ?
#
loop_
_entity_poly.entity_id
_entity_poly.type
_entity_poly.pdbx_seq_one_letter_code
_entity_poly.pdbx_strand_id
1 'polypeptide(L)'
;GSPVAAIGEAVFARALSSHGELREDAQKEGLAGPNKTIDLAGEDKAAFVEDVRKALFASKVVAYAQGLNEIQDGAKEYGWDINLSEVARIWRGGCIIRAQFLLDRITEAFRGDNPPASLLFDPYFEKIIGESQDAWRRVIVRAVEAGIPTPVFSSSLAYYDGLRSKRLPTALTQSQRDFFGAHTYGRVDKPGVFHTLWAEEGKPEIEA
;
A
#
# COMPACT_ATOMS: atom_id res chain seq x y z
N GLY A 1 1.74 -2.24 14.52
CA GLY A 1 2.37 -2.92 13.38
C GLY A 1 1.50 -2.99 12.13
N SER A 2 0.40 -2.22 12.05
CA SER A 2 -0.48 -2.23 10.86
C SER A 2 0.23 -1.67 9.61
N PRO A 3 0.12 -2.33 8.45
CA PRO A 3 0.78 -1.89 7.22
C PRO A 3 0.00 -0.74 6.55
N VAL A 4 0.32 0.50 6.92
CA VAL A 4 -0.35 1.73 6.45
C VAL A 4 0.52 2.53 5.46
N ALA A 5 1.13 1.84 4.51
CA ALA A 5 2.10 2.43 3.56
C ALA A 5 1.53 3.65 2.82
N ALA A 6 0.29 3.62 2.34
CA ALA A 6 -0.31 4.74 1.63
C ALA A 6 -0.48 5.97 2.52
N ILE A 7 -0.84 5.78 3.79
CA ILE A 7 -0.99 6.86 4.78
C ILE A 7 0.39 7.43 5.12
N GLY A 8 1.39 6.58 5.39
CA GLY A 8 2.77 7.00 5.65
C GLY A 8 3.35 7.80 4.49
N GLU A 9 3.23 7.31 3.26
CA GLU A 9 3.71 8.00 2.06
C GLU A 9 3.02 9.35 1.83
N ALA A 10 1.74 9.47 2.14
CA ALA A 10 1.04 10.75 2.06
C ALA A 10 1.64 11.80 3.02
N VAL A 11 2.01 11.38 4.24
CA VAL A 11 2.67 12.24 5.23
C VAL A 11 4.06 12.68 4.73
N PHE A 12 4.87 11.75 4.22
CA PHE A 12 6.22 12.06 3.72
C PHE A 12 6.18 12.92 2.46
N ALA A 13 5.28 12.63 1.53
CA ALA A 13 5.08 13.45 0.33
C ALA A 13 4.65 14.89 0.71
N ARG A 14 3.75 15.02 1.68
CA ARG A 14 3.34 16.33 2.20
C ARG A 14 4.51 17.06 2.87
N ALA A 15 5.33 16.36 3.64
CA ALA A 15 6.52 16.94 4.26
C ALA A 15 7.51 17.44 3.19
N LEU A 16 7.88 16.61 2.21
CA LEU A 16 8.77 17.02 1.12
C LEU A 16 8.20 18.20 0.32
N SER A 17 6.88 18.25 0.13
CA SER A 17 6.26 19.35 -0.61
C SER A 17 6.44 20.71 0.07
N SER A 18 6.63 20.76 1.40
CA SER A 18 6.87 21.99 2.16
C SER A 18 8.32 22.51 2.10
N HIS A 19 9.27 21.67 1.65
CA HIS A 19 10.67 22.05 1.50
C HIS A 19 10.94 22.71 0.13
N GLY A 20 10.34 23.89 -0.11
CA GLY A 20 10.45 24.62 -1.38
C GLY A 20 11.90 24.98 -1.73
N GLU A 21 12.61 25.60 -0.80
CA GLU A 21 14.00 26.03 -0.97
C GLU A 21 14.93 24.85 -1.31
N LEU A 22 14.82 23.73 -0.58
CA LEU A 22 15.62 22.53 -0.84
C LEU A 22 15.37 21.98 -2.26
N ARG A 23 14.12 22.01 -2.75
CA ARG A 23 13.80 21.58 -4.11
C ARG A 23 14.33 22.53 -5.18
N GLU A 24 14.32 23.84 -4.90
CA GLU A 24 14.95 24.84 -5.78
C GLU A 24 16.46 24.66 -5.85
N ASP A 25 17.12 24.39 -4.73
CA ASP A 25 18.55 24.14 -4.69
C ASP A 25 18.90 22.84 -5.43
N ALA A 26 18.14 21.77 -5.22
CA ALA A 26 18.30 20.52 -5.98
C ALA A 26 18.17 20.73 -7.50
N GLN A 27 17.30 21.64 -7.92
CA GLN A 27 17.14 22.01 -9.33
C GLN A 27 18.34 22.81 -9.86
N LYS A 28 18.87 23.76 -9.05
CA LYS A 28 20.08 24.53 -9.39
C LYS A 28 21.31 23.64 -9.51
N GLU A 29 21.45 22.66 -8.63
CA GLU A 29 22.53 21.66 -8.66
C GLU A 29 22.42 20.68 -9.84
N GLY A 30 21.30 20.67 -10.56
CA GLY A 30 21.10 19.85 -11.75
C GLY A 30 21.08 18.36 -11.50
N LEU A 31 20.42 17.91 -10.43
CA LEU A 31 20.30 16.47 -10.14
C LEU A 31 19.76 15.71 -11.35
N ALA A 32 20.51 14.70 -11.79
CA ALA A 32 20.18 13.93 -12.98
C ALA A 32 18.89 13.11 -12.82
N GLY A 33 18.08 13.08 -13.85
CA GLY A 33 16.85 12.29 -13.89
C GLY A 33 16.05 12.57 -15.16
N PRO A 34 15.00 11.78 -15.42
CA PRO A 34 14.08 12.10 -16.49
C PRO A 34 13.37 13.43 -16.16
N ASN A 35 13.37 14.35 -17.12
CA ASN A 35 12.63 15.60 -17.05
C ASN A 35 11.74 15.71 -18.30
N LYS A 36 10.83 14.76 -18.41
CA LYS A 36 9.99 14.62 -19.61
C LYS A 36 8.54 14.95 -19.29
N THR A 37 7.90 15.60 -20.20
CA THR A 37 6.44 15.66 -20.25
C THR A 37 5.93 14.34 -20.75
N ILE A 38 4.83 13.85 -20.20
CA ILE A 38 4.13 12.69 -20.78
C ILE A 38 3.57 13.13 -22.13
N ASP A 39 4.18 12.63 -23.21
CA ASP A 39 3.72 12.90 -24.57
C ASP A 39 2.57 11.93 -24.92
N LEU A 40 1.42 12.51 -25.21
CA LEU A 40 0.23 11.78 -25.66
C LEU A 40 -0.02 11.99 -27.16
N ALA A 41 0.98 12.48 -27.94
CA ALA A 41 0.85 12.61 -29.36
C ALA A 41 0.63 11.24 -30.02
N GLY A 42 -0.46 11.11 -30.78
CA GLY A 42 -0.86 9.85 -31.42
C GLY A 42 -1.53 8.83 -30.49
N GLU A 43 -1.74 9.14 -29.24
CA GLU A 43 -2.48 8.31 -28.30
C GLU A 43 -3.88 8.89 -28.01
N ASP A 44 -4.79 8.01 -27.59
CA ASP A 44 -6.08 8.45 -27.09
C ASP A 44 -5.94 9.09 -25.69
N LYS A 45 -5.93 10.44 -25.68
CA LYS A 45 -5.88 11.21 -24.44
C LYS A 45 -7.01 10.85 -23.48
N ALA A 46 -8.20 10.54 -24.00
CA ALA A 46 -9.34 10.17 -23.16
C ALA A 46 -9.10 8.81 -22.48
N ALA A 47 -8.48 7.85 -23.18
CA ALA A 47 -8.09 6.56 -22.59
C ALA A 47 -7.06 6.73 -21.46
N PHE A 48 -6.08 7.61 -21.64
CA PHE A 48 -5.11 7.88 -20.57
C PHE A 48 -5.74 8.55 -19.35
N VAL A 49 -6.64 9.51 -19.56
CA VAL A 49 -7.40 10.14 -18.47
C VAL A 49 -8.24 9.11 -17.73
N GLU A 50 -8.83 8.14 -18.44
CA GLU A 50 -9.57 7.04 -17.82
C GLU A 50 -8.64 6.10 -17.01
N ASP A 51 -7.44 5.82 -17.51
CA ASP A 51 -6.42 5.08 -16.74
C ASP A 51 -6.06 5.80 -15.44
N VAL A 52 -5.85 7.12 -15.48
CA VAL A 52 -5.58 7.93 -14.28
C VAL A 52 -6.78 7.90 -13.32
N ARG A 53 -8.01 7.98 -13.81
CA ARG A 53 -9.23 7.86 -13.00
C ARG A 53 -9.29 6.50 -12.27
N LYS A 54 -9.01 5.41 -12.98
CA LYS A 54 -8.96 4.05 -12.42
C LYS A 54 -7.84 3.91 -11.38
N ALA A 55 -6.65 4.40 -11.68
CA ALA A 55 -5.50 4.39 -10.77
C ALA A 55 -5.80 5.14 -9.47
N LEU A 56 -6.37 6.34 -9.58
CA LEU A 56 -6.77 7.14 -8.43
C LEU A 56 -7.82 6.43 -7.57
N PHE A 57 -8.83 5.84 -8.21
CA PHE A 57 -9.88 5.15 -7.48
C PHE A 57 -9.36 3.90 -6.77
N ALA A 58 -8.56 3.07 -7.44
CA ALA A 58 -7.93 1.89 -6.86
C ALA A 58 -7.03 2.24 -5.66
N SER A 59 -6.16 3.25 -5.82
CA SER A 59 -5.29 3.72 -4.72
C SER A 59 -6.10 4.24 -3.54
N LYS A 60 -7.21 4.93 -3.80
CA LYS A 60 -8.12 5.41 -2.76
C LYS A 60 -8.77 4.24 -2.00
N VAL A 61 -9.23 3.21 -2.68
CA VAL A 61 -9.79 2.00 -2.05
C VAL A 61 -8.76 1.33 -1.16
N VAL A 62 -7.51 1.20 -1.63
CA VAL A 62 -6.42 0.63 -0.82
C VAL A 62 -6.12 1.47 0.40
N ALA A 63 -6.10 2.79 0.29
CA ALA A 63 -5.88 3.69 1.42
C ALA A 63 -6.99 3.54 2.49
N TYR A 64 -8.26 3.43 2.07
CA TYR A 64 -9.35 3.11 3.00
C TYR A 64 -9.20 1.73 3.63
N ALA A 65 -8.81 0.71 2.86
CA ALA A 65 -8.58 -0.63 3.38
C ALA A 65 -7.51 -0.64 4.46
N GLN A 66 -6.38 0.05 4.24
CA GLN A 66 -5.31 0.18 5.23
C GLN A 66 -5.79 0.87 6.50
N GLY A 67 -6.49 2.00 6.39
CA GLY A 67 -6.99 2.73 7.56
C GLY A 67 -8.03 1.94 8.36
N LEU A 68 -8.91 1.20 7.69
CA LEU A 68 -9.90 0.35 8.36
C LEU A 68 -9.22 -0.86 9.03
N ASN A 69 -8.21 -1.46 8.40
CA ASN A 69 -7.43 -2.53 9.02
C ASN A 69 -6.66 -2.03 10.25
N GLU A 70 -6.09 -0.82 10.19
CA GLU A 70 -5.43 -0.19 11.36
C GLU A 70 -6.41 0.00 12.53
N ILE A 71 -7.64 0.43 12.25
CA ILE A 71 -8.68 0.54 13.27
C ILE A 71 -9.02 -0.83 13.86
N GLN A 72 -9.11 -1.89 13.05
CA GLN A 72 -9.33 -3.26 13.54
C GLN A 72 -8.18 -3.77 14.40
N ASP A 73 -6.93 -3.53 13.97
CA ASP A 73 -5.75 -3.93 14.74
C ASP A 73 -5.71 -3.21 16.09
N GLY A 74 -5.99 -1.90 16.11
CA GLY A 74 -6.10 -1.13 17.34
C GLY A 74 -7.25 -1.62 18.24
N ALA A 75 -8.41 -1.90 17.66
CA ALA A 75 -9.55 -2.44 18.40
C ALA A 75 -9.21 -3.78 19.08
N LYS A 76 -8.52 -4.67 18.36
CA LYS A 76 -8.06 -5.95 18.90
C LYS A 76 -7.00 -5.79 19.99
N GLU A 77 -6.01 -4.93 19.78
CA GLU A 77 -4.90 -4.70 20.73
C GLU A 77 -5.37 -4.11 22.04
N TYR A 78 -6.30 -3.14 21.97
CA TYR A 78 -6.77 -2.39 23.13
C TYR A 78 -8.12 -2.86 23.69
N GLY A 79 -8.73 -3.89 23.12
CA GLY A 79 -10.02 -4.42 23.54
C GLY A 79 -11.19 -3.46 23.30
N TRP A 80 -11.12 -2.65 22.23
CA TRP A 80 -12.21 -1.73 21.88
C TRP A 80 -13.28 -2.42 21.05
N ASP A 81 -14.54 -2.15 21.40
CA ASP A 81 -15.68 -2.60 20.60
C ASP A 81 -15.98 -1.58 19.48
N ILE A 82 -15.36 -1.79 18.34
CA ILE A 82 -15.50 -0.90 17.16
C ILE A 82 -16.22 -1.61 16.02
N ASN A 83 -17.33 -1.03 15.58
CA ASN A 83 -18.06 -1.45 14.41
C ASN A 83 -17.65 -0.64 13.18
N LEU A 84 -16.92 -1.25 12.23
CA LEU A 84 -16.42 -0.56 11.03
C LEU A 84 -17.52 -0.08 10.10
N SER A 85 -18.67 -0.75 10.05
CA SER A 85 -19.84 -0.27 9.30
C SER A 85 -20.32 1.08 9.85
N GLU A 86 -20.37 1.23 11.18
CA GLU A 86 -20.73 2.49 11.82
C GLU A 86 -19.66 3.57 11.63
N VAL A 87 -18.37 3.21 11.70
CA VAL A 87 -17.27 4.13 11.38
C VAL A 87 -17.43 4.71 9.97
N ALA A 88 -17.64 3.86 8.97
CA ALA A 88 -17.85 4.32 7.59
C ALA A 88 -19.11 5.21 7.48
N ARG A 89 -20.17 4.84 8.17
CA ARG A 89 -21.45 5.58 8.17
C ARG A 89 -21.31 7.00 8.71
N ILE A 90 -20.59 7.17 9.83
CA ILE A 90 -20.42 8.52 10.42
C ILE A 90 -19.48 9.41 9.58
N TRP A 91 -18.56 8.84 8.82
CA TRP A 91 -17.66 9.62 7.95
C TRP A 91 -18.36 10.25 6.74
N ARG A 92 -19.61 9.89 6.44
CA ARG A 92 -20.40 10.49 5.35
C ARG A 92 -20.73 11.97 5.58
N GLY A 93 -20.66 12.43 6.82
CA GLY A 93 -20.91 13.82 7.18
C GLY A 93 -19.90 14.34 8.20
N GLY A 94 -19.71 15.65 8.22
CA GLY A 94 -18.86 16.29 9.22
C GLY A 94 -17.35 16.09 9.06
N CYS A 95 -16.87 15.46 8.00
CA CYS A 95 -15.45 15.28 7.76
C CYS A 95 -15.05 15.54 6.28
N ILE A 96 -13.72 15.67 6.04
CA ILE A 96 -13.18 15.94 4.69
C ILE A 96 -13.40 14.75 3.75
N ILE A 97 -13.33 13.52 4.26
CA ILE A 97 -13.41 12.29 3.46
C ILE A 97 -14.84 11.85 3.14
N ARG A 98 -15.82 12.73 3.24
CA ARG A 98 -17.26 12.49 2.99
C ARG A 98 -17.58 12.10 1.54
N ALA A 99 -17.06 10.99 1.06
CA ALA A 99 -17.37 10.40 -0.25
C ALA A 99 -18.59 9.47 -0.11
N GLN A 100 -19.80 10.01 -0.11
CA GLN A 100 -21.02 9.29 0.25
C GLN A 100 -21.15 7.93 -0.43
N PHE A 101 -21.05 7.88 -1.76
CA PHE A 101 -21.19 6.62 -2.50
C PHE A 101 -20.14 5.55 -2.05
N LEU A 102 -18.86 5.93 -1.90
CA LEU A 102 -17.83 5.00 -1.48
C LEU A 102 -18.03 4.54 -0.03
N LEU A 103 -18.39 5.46 0.87
CA LEU A 103 -18.63 5.16 2.28
C LEU A 103 -19.89 4.31 2.49
N ASP A 104 -20.91 4.48 1.67
CA ASP A 104 -22.09 3.60 1.67
C ASP A 104 -21.70 2.16 1.29
N ARG A 105 -20.84 1.98 0.27
CA ARG A 105 -20.33 0.67 -0.11
C ARG A 105 -19.44 0.04 0.97
N ILE A 106 -18.61 0.84 1.64
CA ILE A 106 -17.81 0.38 2.78
C ILE A 106 -18.74 -0.01 3.95
N THR A 107 -19.76 0.80 4.24
CA THR A 107 -20.77 0.48 5.25
C THR A 107 -21.43 -0.87 4.97
N GLU A 108 -21.81 -1.13 3.72
CA GLU A 108 -22.42 -2.39 3.29
C GLU A 108 -21.45 -3.57 3.44
N ALA A 109 -20.18 -3.40 3.03
CA ALA A 109 -19.15 -4.44 3.11
C ALA A 109 -18.89 -4.94 4.54
N PHE A 110 -18.97 -4.05 5.52
CA PHE A 110 -18.75 -4.40 6.93
C PHE A 110 -20.05 -4.61 7.73
N ARG A 111 -21.21 -4.67 7.07
CA ARG A 111 -22.49 -4.93 7.72
C ARG A 111 -22.70 -6.42 7.91
N GLY A 112 -23.16 -6.82 9.09
CA GLY A 112 -23.52 -8.20 9.44
C GLY A 112 -22.50 -8.88 10.34
N ASP A 113 -22.72 -10.19 10.56
CA ASP A 113 -21.99 -10.95 11.58
C ASP A 113 -20.63 -11.49 11.12
N ASN A 114 -20.38 -11.49 9.82
CA ASN A 114 -19.13 -12.00 9.22
C ASN A 114 -18.50 -10.97 8.27
N PRO A 115 -18.03 -9.82 8.78
CA PRO A 115 -17.37 -8.84 7.93
C PRO A 115 -16.06 -9.36 7.37
N PRO A 116 -15.63 -8.90 6.17
CA PRO A 116 -14.36 -9.33 5.59
C PRO A 116 -13.18 -8.87 6.46
N ALA A 117 -12.11 -9.67 6.51
CA ALA A 117 -10.88 -9.33 7.22
C ALA A 117 -10.17 -8.08 6.64
N SER A 118 -10.45 -7.74 5.40
CA SER A 118 -10.03 -6.50 4.75
C SER A 118 -11.09 -6.07 3.75
N LEU A 119 -11.25 -4.77 3.57
CA LEU A 119 -12.13 -4.20 2.53
C LEU A 119 -11.83 -4.76 1.13
N LEU A 120 -10.56 -5.10 0.86
CA LEU A 120 -10.13 -5.66 -0.42
C LEU A 120 -10.64 -7.07 -0.70
N PHE A 121 -11.21 -7.76 0.30
CA PHE A 121 -11.81 -9.08 0.17
C PHE A 121 -13.33 -9.04 -0.02
N ASP A 122 -13.93 -7.86 0.04
CA ASP A 122 -15.33 -7.68 -0.34
C ASP A 122 -15.48 -7.81 -1.86
N PRO A 123 -16.46 -8.58 -2.37
CA PRO A 123 -16.60 -8.87 -3.80
C PRO A 123 -16.75 -7.63 -4.70
N TYR A 124 -17.36 -6.56 -4.20
CA TYR A 124 -17.50 -5.32 -4.94
C TYR A 124 -16.15 -4.63 -5.13
N PHE A 125 -15.35 -4.54 -4.07
CA PHE A 125 -14.04 -3.90 -4.09
C PHE A 125 -12.99 -4.76 -4.80
N GLU A 126 -13.03 -6.09 -4.63
CA GLU A 126 -12.19 -7.04 -5.37
C GLU A 126 -12.37 -6.86 -6.88
N LYS A 127 -13.61 -6.83 -7.36
CA LYS A 127 -13.92 -6.62 -8.77
C LYS A 127 -13.35 -5.29 -9.29
N ILE A 128 -13.59 -4.19 -8.57
CA ILE A 128 -13.12 -2.86 -8.97
C ILE A 128 -11.59 -2.80 -9.08
N ILE A 129 -10.89 -3.34 -8.10
CA ILE A 129 -9.43 -3.38 -8.13
C ILE A 129 -8.96 -4.25 -9.29
N GLY A 130 -9.55 -5.42 -9.50
CA GLY A 130 -9.24 -6.30 -10.62
C GLY A 130 -9.38 -5.61 -11.98
N GLU A 131 -10.45 -4.85 -12.18
CA GLU A 131 -10.71 -4.10 -13.42
C GLU A 131 -9.83 -2.84 -13.58
N SER A 132 -9.19 -2.40 -12.51
CA SER A 132 -8.40 -1.16 -12.49
C SER A 132 -6.89 -1.39 -12.49
N GLN A 133 -6.42 -2.55 -12.06
CA GLN A 133 -5.00 -2.78 -11.75
C GLN A 133 -4.07 -2.64 -12.96
N ASP A 134 -4.51 -2.98 -14.19
CA ASP A 134 -3.69 -2.81 -15.39
C ASP A 134 -3.53 -1.33 -15.76
N ALA A 135 -4.62 -0.56 -15.68
CA ALA A 135 -4.59 0.89 -15.85
C ALA A 135 -3.69 1.57 -14.83
N TRP A 136 -3.79 1.14 -13.58
CA TRP A 136 -2.98 1.64 -12.48
C TRP A 136 -1.47 1.42 -12.71
N ARG A 137 -1.09 0.23 -13.19
CA ARG A 137 0.31 -0.08 -13.55
C ARG A 137 0.80 0.80 -14.70
N ARG A 138 0.01 0.98 -15.75
CA ARG A 138 0.37 1.85 -16.88
C ARG A 138 0.62 3.29 -16.45
N VAL A 139 -0.20 3.83 -15.56
CA VAL A 139 -0.03 5.20 -15.01
C VAL A 139 1.28 5.32 -14.24
N ILE A 140 1.59 4.35 -13.35
CA ILE A 140 2.84 4.38 -12.57
C ILE A 140 4.06 4.26 -13.49
N VAL A 141 4.06 3.34 -14.45
CA VAL A 141 5.17 3.17 -15.39
C VAL A 141 5.44 4.48 -16.15
N ARG A 142 4.42 5.11 -16.71
CA ARG A 142 4.56 6.39 -17.42
C ARG A 142 5.06 7.51 -16.51
N ALA A 143 4.57 7.56 -15.27
CA ALA A 143 5.01 8.56 -14.30
C ALA A 143 6.50 8.37 -13.96
N VAL A 144 6.95 7.14 -13.72
CA VAL A 144 8.36 6.83 -13.45
C VAL A 144 9.25 7.20 -14.63
N GLU A 145 8.87 6.84 -15.87
CA GLU A 145 9.62 7.17 -17.10
C GLU A 145 9.69 8.67 -17.37
N ALA A 146 8.72 9.43 -16.92
CA ALA A 146 8.68 10.89 -17.04
C ALA A 146 9.31 11.63 -15.85
N GLY A 147 9.69 10.94 -14.79
CA GLY A 147 10.21 11.56 -13.56
C GLY A 147 9.11 12.24 -12.73
N ILE A 148 7.86 11.83 -12.87
CA ILE A 148 6.73 12.37 -12.12
C ILE A 148 6.52 11.53 -10.85
N PRO A 149 6.70 12.10 -9.65
CA PRO A 149 6.54 11.35 -8.41
C PRO A 149 5.07 11.04 -8.16
N THR A 150 4.78 9.75 -7.93
CA THR A 150 3.43 9.24 -7.58
C THR A 150 3.48 8.36 -6.33
N PRO A 151 3.93 8.89 -5.18
CA PRO A 151 4.26 8.08 -4.00
C PRO A 151 3.08 7.24 -3.50
N VAL A 152 1.91 7.81 -3.37
CA VAL A 152 0.74 7.07 -2.86
C VAL A 152 0.20 6.07 -3.90
N PHE A 153 0.23 6.37 -5.20
CA PHE A 153 -0.13 5.39 -6.23
C PHE A 153 0.80 4.17 -6.19
N SER A 154 2.11 4.44 -6.09
CA SER A 154 3.15 3.42 -6.08
C SER A 154 3.11 2.56 -4.82
N SER A 155 3.02 3.16 -3.63
CA SER A 155 2.96 2.43 -2.37
C SER A 155 1.66 1.63 -2.20
N SER A 156 0.54 2.16 -2.67
CA SER A 156 -0.73 1.43 -2.66
C SER A 156 -0.70 0.20 -3.58
N LEU A 157 -0.09 0.31 -4.77
CA LEU A 157 0.08 -0.83 -5.67
C LEU A 157 1.04 -1.87 -5.08
N ALA A 158 2.16 -1.43 -4.50
CA ALA A 158 3.10 -2.33 -3.82
C ALA A 158 2.44 -3.07 -2.64
N TYR A 159 1.62 -2.39 -1.86
CA TYR A 159 0.83 -3.02 -0.80
C TYR A 159 -0.14 -4.07 -1.37
N TYR A 160 -0.89 -3.73 -2.42
CA TYR A 160 -1.81 -4.67 -3.07
C TYR A 160 -1.10 -5.91 -3.60
N ASP A 161 0.05 -5.73 -4.27
CA ASP A 161 0.86 -6.84 -4.77
C ASP A 161 1.46 -7.68 -3.64
N GLY A 162 1.89 -7.04 -2.56
CA GLY A 162 2.35 -7.71 -1.36
C GLY A 162 1.26 -8.55 -0.70
N LEU A 163 0.05 -7.97 -0.53
CA LEU A 163 -1.07 -8.65 0.11
C LEU A 163 -1.50 -9.92 -0.65
N ARG A 164 -1.47 -9.91 -1.98
CA ARG A 164 -1.84 -11.07 -2.82
C ARG A 164 -0.71 -12.07 -3.03
N SER A 165 0.48 -11.80 -2.50
CA SER A 165 1.66 -12.66 -2.65
C SER A 165 1.81 -13.58 -1.45
N LYS A 166 1.69 -14.88 -1.66
CA LYS A 166 1.90 -15.89 -0.59
C LYS A 166 3.30 -15.78 0.01
N ARG A 167 4.31 -15.42 -0.79
CA ARG A 167 5.71 -15.25 -0.38
C ARG A 167 6.27 -13.95 -0.91
N LEU A 168 6.69 -13.10 0.00
CA LEU A 168 7.34 -11.83 -0.34
C LEU A 168 8.83 -12.04 -0.68
N PRO A 169 9.45 -11.17 -1.50
CA PRO A 169 10.87 -11.24 -1.87
C PRO A 169 11.76 -10.68 -0.75
N THR A 170 11.56 -11.15 0.49
CA THR A 170 12.20 -10.61 1.71
C THR A 170 13.18 -11.60 2.36
N ALA A 171 13.55 -12.69 1.67
CA ALA A 171 14.41 -13.72 2.23
C ALA A 171 15.77 -13.16 2.71
N LEU A 172 16.41 -12.30 1.92
CA LEU A 172 17.68 -11.67 2.29
C LEU A 172 17.51 -10.76 3.53
N THR A 173 16.46 -9.98 3.58
CA THR A 173 16.15 -9.12 4.74
C THR A 173 15.91 -9.96 6.00
N GLN A 174 15.18 -11.07 5.88
CA GLN A 174 14.96 -11.96 7.02
C GLN A 174 16.24 -12.66 7.47
N SER A 175 17.09 -13.07 6.54
CA SER A 175 18.41 -13.63 6.86
C SER A 175 19.30 -12.61 7.58
N GLN A 176 19.27 -11.34 7.16
CA GLN A 176 19.98 -10.26 7.83
C GLN A 176 19.47 -10.04 9.27
N ARG A 177 18.16 -10.07 9.47
CA ARG A 177 17.56 -9.96 10.81
C ARG A 177 17.95 -11.13 11.70
N ASP A 178 18.00 -12.33 11.16
CA ASP A 178 18.45 -13.52 11.86
C ASP A 178 19.96 -13.43 12.22
N PHE A 179 20.76 -12.94 11.30
CA PHE A 179 22.19 -12.70 11.53
C PHE A 179 22.47 -11.69 12.65
N PHE A 180 21.71 -10.57 12.69
CA PHE A 180 21.95 -9.52 13.68
C PHE A 180 21.39 -9.80 15.06
N GLY A 181 20.29 -10.52 15.16
CA GLY A 181 19.56 -10.63 16.41
C GLY A 181 18.79 -11.92 16.62
N ALA A 182 19.14 -12.99 15.89
CA ALA A 182 18.48 -14.28 15.99
C ALA A 182 16.93 -14.16 15.83
N HIS A 183 16.47 -13.31 14.89
CA HIS A 183 15.06 -13.08 14.68
C HIS A 183 14.33 -14.23 13.99
N THR A 184 15.03 -15.32 13.76
CA THR A 184 14.53 -16.56 13.20
C THR A 184 13.92 -16.42 11.80
N TYR A 185 13.61 -17.54 11.16
CA TYR A 185 12.93 -17.56 9.86
C TYR A 185 12.14 -18.86 9.67
N GLY A 186 11.09 -18.78 8.87
CA GLY A 186 10.37 -19.96 8.37
C GLY A 186 10.99 -20.47 7.08
N ARG A 187 11.12 -21.78 6.92
CA ARG A 187 11.59 -22.43 5.69
C ARG A 187 10.40 -22.68 4.74
N VAL A 188 10.70 -22.83 3.46
CA VAL A 188 9.69 -23.15 2.44
C VAL A 188 9.50 -24.65 2.22
N ASP A 189 10.50 -25.43 2.61
CA ASP A 189 10.61 -26.88 2.38
C ASP A 189 10.21 -27.72 3.59
N LYS A 190 10.12 -27.13 4.77
CA LYS A 190 9.66 -27.79 5.99
C LYS A 190 8.98 -26.82 6.96
N PRO A 191 8.02 -27.26 7.77
CA PRO A 191 7.43 -26.47 8.83
C PRO A 191 8.44 -26.21 9.96
N GLY A 192 8.14 -25.20 10.79
CA GLY A 192 8.96 -24.83 11.94
C GLY A 192 9.59 -23.45 11.80
N VAL A 193 10.24 -23.03 12.87
CA VAL A 193 10.97 -21.76 12.97
C VAL A 193 12.42 -22.06 13.23
N PHE A 194 13.33 -21.41 12.51
CA PHE A 194 14.73 -21.76 12.49
C PHE A 194 15.61 -20.54 12.73
N HIS A 195 16.81 -20.81 13.29
CA HIS A 195 17.91 -19.88 13.42
C HIS A 195 19.19 -20.48 12.88
N THR A 196 19.97 -19.71 12.16
CA THR A 196 21.31 -20.10 11.71
C THR A 196 22.36 -19.64 12.72
N LEU A 197 23.20 -20.55 13.19
CA LEU A 197 24.32 -20.23 14.07
C LEU A 197 25.45 -19.59 13.27
N TRP A 198 25.29 -18.32 12.93
CA TRP A 198 26.12 -17.58 11.95
C TRP A 198 27.61 -17.49 12.33
N ALA A 199 27.92 -17.55 13.63
CA ALA A 199 29.30 -17.49 14.14
C ALA A 199 30.01 -18.85 14.14
N GLU A 200 29.29 -19.95 13.97
CA GLU A 200 29.85 -21.30 13.98
C GLU A 200 30.35 -21.72 12.59
N GLU A 201 31.36 -22.59 12.58
CA GLU A 201 31.85 -23.18 11.35
C GLU A 201 30.75 -24.03 10.69
N GLY A 202 30.57 -23.89 9.38
CA GLY A 202 29.51 -24.54 8.63
C GLY A 202 28.14 -23.91 8.81
N LYS A 203 27.96 -22.91 9.68
CA LYS A 203 26.70 -22.18 9.92
C LYS A 203 25.49 -23.12 10.08
N PRO A 204 25.50 -24.03 11.08
CA PRO A 204 24.46 -25.00 11.26
C PRO A 204 23.12 -24.31 11.57
N GLU A 205 22.03 -24.90 11.10
CA GLU A 205 20.67 -24.46 11.39
C GLU A 205 20.11 -25.24 12.58
N ILE A 206 19.48 -24.55 13.49
CA ILE A 206 18.75 -25.13 14.62
C ILE A 206 17.28 -24.74 14.55
N GLU A 207 16.41 -25.57 15.09
CA GLU A 207 15.00 -25.24 15.32
C GLU A 207 14.91 -24.38 16.58
N ALA A 208 14.18 -23.24 16.51
CA ALA A 208 14.08 -22.23 17.55
C ALA A 208 12.77 -22.35 18.33
#